data_40459cdabc9e921d28b280bcdffe6d74
#
_entry.id   40459cdabc9e921d28b280bcdffe6d74
#
_cell.length_a   1.000
_cell.length_b   1.000
_cell.length_c   1.000
_cell.angle_alpha   90.00
_cell.angle_beta   90.00
_cell.angle_gamma   90.00
#
_symmetry.space_group_name_H-M   'P 1'
#
loop_
_entity.id
_entity.type
_entity.pdbx_description
1 polymer ?
#
loop_
_entity_poly.entity_id
_entity_poly.type
_entity_poly.pdbx_seq_one_letter_code
_entity_poly.pdbx_strand_id
1 'polypeptide(L)'
;MSTNHSTGALSRREALKRGLAGAAGLALANRLALPARAAARAATAKSVIQIWMWGGPSQIDTFDPKPDAGYDYCGPLDKPIATNVAGVRIGQLLPLLAQQADKYTLIRSMTHGDNSHETASYLTQTGHTPDRLVYPCAGAVVARFKGRDHGYTDIIPPYIVLTTPQGRFSEAGFLGPLYKPFATGGDPNRQPFAVEGIVAEGISDERQRNRRDLLHTLDSLGQAMPADLHLKKLDQTEAAAYEMMFGDARKLFDLTTEKDEVREQYGRNTFGQSCLMARRLVERGVPYVTINYKGWDTHKLHFQSMNRMLPEMDRGMATLLQDLSDRGLLTSTLVWWSGEFGRTPKVQW
;
A
#
# COMPACT_ATOMS: atom_id res chain seq x y z
N MET A 1 39.04 -41.75 -63.09
CA MET A 1 39.56 -40.74 -62.18
C MET A 1 38.68 -40.88 -60.86
N SER A 2 39.26 -41.51 -59.86
CA SER A 2 38.58 -41.81 -58.60
C SER A 2 39.08 -40.78 -57.56
N THR A 3 38.18 -39.98 -57.02
CA THR A 3 38.50 -39.04 -55.94
C THR A 3 38.16 -39.69 -54.60
N ASN A 4 39.20 -40.10 -53.90
CA ASN A 4 39.15 -40.56 -52.52
C ASN A 4 38.84 -39.39 -51.60
N HIS A 5 37.66 -39.43 -50.93
CA HIS A 5 37.37 -38.58 -49.78
C HIS A 5 37.83 -39.34 -48.53
N SER A 6 38.97 -38.98 -47.98
CA SER A 6 39.42 -39.43 -46.67
C SER A 6 38.62 -38.70 -45.55
N THR A 7 37.70 -39.41 -44.93
CA THR A 7 37.10 -38.96 -43.67
C THR A 7 38.15 -39.10 -42.56
N GLY A 8 38.84 -38.01 -42.23
CA GLY A 8 39.79 -37.97 -41.13
C GLY A 8 39.10 -38.19 -39.78
N ALA A 9 39.20 -39.41 -39.25
CA ALA A 9 38.78 -39.72 -37.90
C ALA A 9 39.63 -38.95 -36.89
N LEU A 10 39.00 -38.19 -36.04
CA LEU A 10 39.64 -37.44 -34.95
C LEU A 10 40.38 -38.40 -34.01
N SER A 11 41.65 -38.13 -33.75
CA SER A 11 42.40 -38.91 -32.75
C SER A 11 41.84 -38.69 -31.35
N ARG A 12 41.93 -39.70 -30.48
CA ARG A 12 41.47 -39.59 -29.05
C ARG A 12 42.05 -38.33 -28.37
N ARG A 13 43.26 -37.95 -28.70
CA ARG A 13 43.96 -36.76 -28.17
C ARG A 13 43.35 -35.44 -28.66
N GLU A 14 42.89 -35.38 -29.90
CA GLU A 14 42.22 -34.23 -30.49
C GLU A 14 40.77 -34.09 -29.98
N ALA A 15 40.06 -35.21 -29.80
CA ALA A 15 38.74 -35.21 -29.21
C ALA A 15 38.78 -34.73 -27.74
N LEU A 16 39.77 -35.15 -26.96
CA LEU A 16 39.99 -34.68 -25.59
C LEU A 16 40.36 -33.17 -25.54
N LYS A 17 41.22 -32.71 -26.46
CA LYS A 17 41.59 -31.28 -26.52
C LYS A 17 40.40 -30.40 -26.91
N ARG A 18 39.56 -30.84 -27.83
CA ARG A 18 38.35 -30.12 -28.24
C ARG A 18 37.27 -30.16 -27.16
N GLY A 19 37.14 -31.28 -26.44
CA GLY A 19 36.24 -31.43 -25.28
C GLY A 19 36.65 -30.53 -24.12
N LEU A 20 37.95 -30.45 -23.79
CA LEU A 20 38.49 -29.55 -22.75
C LEU A 20 38.37 -28.08 -23.17
N ALA A 21 38.61 -27.71 -24.41
CA ALA A 21 38.41 -26.35 -24.89
C ALA A 21 36.95 -25.94 -24.90
N GLY A 22 36.03 -26.86 -25.23
CA GLY A 22 34.58 -26.64 -25.15
C GLY A 22 34.09 -26.50 -23.71
N ALA A 23 34.57 -27.34 -22.80
CA ALA A 23 34.21 -27.23 -21.36
C ALA A 23 34.78 -25.95 -20.72
N ALA A 24 36.03 -25.56 -21.06
CA ALA A 24 36.62 -24.29 -20.61
C ALA A 24 35.87 -23.09 -21.21
N GLY A 25 35.46 -23.17 -22.48
CA GLY A 25 34.64 -22.13 -23.13
C GLY A 25 33.25 -21.97 -22.48
N LEU A 26 32.58 -23.06 -22.15
CA LEU A 26 31.31 -23.04 -21.42
C LEU A 26 31.46 -22.53 -19.98
N ALA A 27 32.53 -22.89 -19.28
CA ALA A 27 32.81 -22.38 -17.93
C ALA A 27 33.15 -20.88 -17.96
N LEU A 28 33.86 -20.40 -18.99
CA LEU A 28 34.14 -18.96 -19.18
C LEU A 28 32.87 -18.20 -19.60
N ALA A 29 32.06 -18.78 -20.50
CA ALA A 29 30.78 -18.19 -20.90
C ALA A 29 29.79 -18.09 -19.72
N ASN A 30 29.77 -19.09 -18.84
CA ASN A 30 28.98 -19.03 -17.60
C ASN A 30 29.54 -18.02 -16.56
N ARG A 31 30.85 -17.72 -16.59
CA ARG A 31 31.43 -16.67 -15.74
C ARG A 31 31.33 -15.27 -16.38
N LEU A 32 31.24 -15.21 -17.70
CA LEU A 32 31.05 -13.95 -18.45
C LEU A 32 29.55 -13.64 -18.68
N ALA A 33 28.67 -14.61 -18.58
CA ALA A 33 27.26 -14.41 -18.34
C ALA A 33 27.03 -14.03 -16.86
N LEU A 34 27.70 -12.96 -16.42
CA LEU A 34 27.15 -12.17 -15.36
C LEU A 34 25.74 -11.84 -15.81
N PRO A 35 24.66 -12.19 -15.01
CA PRO A 35 23.35 -11.65 -15.31
C PRO A 35 23.62 -10.16 -15.54
N ALA A 36 23.26 -9.64 -16.69
CA ALA A 36 23.20 -8.20 -16.89
C ALA A 36 22.28 -7.73 -15.74
N ARG A 37 22.90 -7.34 -14.65
CA ARG A 37 22.23 -6.66 -13.57
C ARG A 37 21.76 -5.41 -14.27
N ALA A 38 20.51 -5.45 -14.77
CA ALA A 38 19.86 -4.28 -15.29
C ALA A 38 20.17 -3.23 -14.25
N ALA A 39 20.96 -2.21 -14.64
CA ALA A 39 21.42 -1.18 -13.72
C ALA A 39 20.20 -0.76 -12.95
N ALA A 40 20.15 -1.07 -11.64
CA ALA A 40 18.95 -0.90 -10.86
C ALA A 40 18.59 0.58 -11.01
N ARG A 41 17.52 0.85 -11.73
CA ARG A 41 17.04 2.21 -11.93
C ARG A 41 16.89 2.78 -10.55
N ALA A 42 17.48 3.94 -10.28
CA ALA A 42 17.39 4.55 -8.96
C ALA A 42 15.91 4.62 -8.55
N ALA A 43 15.62 4.11 -7.37
CA ALA A 43 14.25 4.07 -6.87
C ALA A 43 13.70 5.50 -6.81
N THR A 44 12.63 5.76 -7.54
CA THR A 44 12.02 7.09 -7.62
C THR A 44 10.93 7.30 -6.57
N ALA A 45 10.37 6.21 -6.03
CA ALA A 45 9.28 6.28 -5.05
C ALA A 45 9.75 6.92 -3.74
N LYS A 46 9.05 7.99 -3.36
CA LYS A 46 9.21 8.73 -2.09
C LYS A 46 8.12 8.39 -1.10
N SER A 47 6.92 8.07 -1.62
CA SER A 47 5.74 7.76 -0.83
C SER A 47 5.03 6.50 -1.33
N VAL A 48 4.28 5.86 -0.44
CA VAL A 48 3.43 4.71 -0.73
C VAL A 48 2.01 4.99 -0.25
N ILE A 49 1.02 4.74 -1.10
CA ILE A 49 -0.39 4.64 -0.72
C ILE A 49 -0.78 3.18 -0.84
N GLN A 50 -0.98 2.51 0.28
CA GLN A 50 -1.47 1.15 0.33
C GLN A 50 -2.99 1.17 0.45
N ILE A 51 -3.69 0.60 -0.54
CA ILE A 51 -5.13 0.34 -0.48
C ILE A 51 -5.30 -1.11 -0.03
N TRP A 52 -5.60 -1.28 1.26
CA TRP A 52 -5.75 -2.60 1.87
C TRP A 52 -7.21 -3.03 1.85
N MET A 53 -7.48 -4.10 1.11
CA MET A 53 -8.82 -4.63 0.83
C MET A 53 -9.14 -5.75 1.81
N TRP A 54 -9.48 -5.39 3.04
CA TRP A 54 -9.73 -6.36 4.11
C TRP A 54 -10.90 -7.30 3.82
N GLY A 55 -10.63 -8.60 3.79
CA GLY A 55 -11.60 -9.65 3.57
C GLY A 55 -11.42 -10.45 2.28
N GLY A 56 -10.39 -10.13 1.50
CA GLY A 56 -10.06 -10.86 0.27
C GLY A 56 -11.02 -10.52 -0.88
N PRO A 57 -10.75 -9.46 -1.66
CA PRO A 57 -11.54 -9.12 -2.83
C PRO A 57 -11.48 -10.23 -3.87
N SER A 58 -12.61 -10.50 -4.54
CA SER A 58 -12.66 -11.48 -5.62
C SER A 58 -11.81 -11.04 -6.80
N GLN A 59 -10.79 -11.82 -7.14
CA GLN A 59 -9.95 -11.58 -8.31
C GLN A 59 -10.75 -11.66 -9.61
N ILE A 60 -11.76 -12.54 -9.66
CA ILE A 60 -12.58 -12.78 -10.87
C ILE A 60 -13.46 -11.56 -11.17
N ASP A 61 -14.00 -10.91 -10.13
CA ASP A 61 -14.88 -9.74 -10.29
C ASP A 61 -14.10 -8.43 -10.47
N THR A 62 -12.77 -8.47 -10.25
CA THR A 62 -11.92 -7.27 -10.29
C THR A 62 -10.92 -7.31 -11.45
N PHE A 63 -9.67 -7.68 -11.19
CA PHE A 63 -8.56 -7.49 -12.13
C PHE A 63 -8.13 -8.75 -12.88
N ASP A 64 -8.76 -9.91 -12.60
CA ASP A 64 -8.46 -11.17 -13.28
C ASP A 64 -9.72 -11.94 -13.70
N PRO A 65 -10.59 -11.33 -14.52
CA PRO A 65 -11.85 -11.97 -14.95
C PRO A 65 -11.60 -13.22 -15.79
N LYS A 66 -12.47 -14.23 -15.62
CA LYS A 66 -12.41 -15.54 -16.30
C LYS A 66 -13.75 -15.83 -16.98
N PRO A 67 -14.16 -15.07 -18.01
CA PRO A 67 -15.50 -15.18 -18.60
C PRO A 67 -15.80 -16.57 -19.15
N ASP A 68 -14.78 -17.28 -19.65
CA ASP A 68 -14.93 -18.60 -20.25
C ASP A 68 -15.05 -19.73 -19.19
N ALA A 69 -14.93 -19.42 -17.90
CA ALA A 69 -15.07 -20.41 -16.83
C ALA A 69 -16.53 -20.81 -16.56
N GLY A 70 -17.49 -20.02 -17.06
CA GLY A 70 -18.92 -20.26 -16.94
C GLY A 70 -19.55 -19.66 -15.69
N TYR A 71 -20.90 -19.70 -15.65
CA TYR A 71 -21.72 -19.02 -14.64
C TYR A 71 -21.44 -19.47 -13.20
N ASP A 72 -21.07 -20.73 -12.99
CA ASP A 72 -20.70 -21.25 -11.68
C ASP A 72 -19.48 -20.55 -11.06
N TYR A 73 -18.70 -19.83 -11.86
CA TYR A 73 -17.48 -19.14 -11.44
C TYR A 73 -17.60 -17.62 -11.52
N CYS A 74 -18.25 -17.10 -12.56
CA CYS A 74 -18.32 -15.66 -12.81
C CYS A 74 -19.64 -15.04 -12.32
N GLY A 75 -20.68 -15.86 -12.13
CA GLY A 75 -22.01 -15.37 -11.79
C GLY A 75 -22.49 -14.33 -12.80
N PRO A 76 -23.25 -13.31 -12.36
CA PRO A 76 -23.76 -12.25 -13.23
C PRO A 76 -22.70 -11.22 -13.66
N LEU A 77 -21.47 -11.29 -13.14
CA LEU A 77 -20.36 -10.38 -13.49
C LEU A 77 -19.42 -10.99 -14.55
N ASP A 78 -19.99 -11.63 -15.56
CA ASP A 78 -19.32 -12.42 -16.61
C ASP A 78 -18.92 -11.61 -17.86
N LYS A 79 -19.08 -10.27 -17.84
CA LYS A 79 -18.83 -9.39 -18.99
C LYS A 79 -17.65 -8.46 -18.79
N PRO A 80 -16.39 -8.98 -18.72
CA PRO A 80 -15.23 -8.14 -18.54
C PRO A 80 -15.10 -7.12 -19.66
N ILE A 81 -14.66 -5.92 -19.31
CA ILE A 81 -14.51 -4.78 -20.21
C ILE A 81 -13.03 -4.63 -20.66
N ALA A 82 -12.86 -4.12 -21.87
CA ALA A 82 -11.54 -3.73 -22.37
C ALA A 82 -11.01 -2.49 -21.65
N THR A 83 -9.69 -2.41 -21.51
CA THR A 83 -9.03 -1.23 -20.96
C THR A 83 -8.41 -0.38 -22.06
N ASN A 84 -7.83 0.78 -21.71
CA ASN A 84 -7.04 1.59 -22.64
C ASN A 84 -5.69 0.95 -23.02
N VAL A 85 -5.36 -0.22 -22.44
CA VAL A 85 -4.20 -1.03 -22.83
C VAL A 85 -4.66 -2.25 -23.60
N ALA A 86 -4.21 -2.39 -24.84
CA ALA A 86 -4.61 -3.48 -25.72
C ALA A 86 -4.35 -4.87 -25.09
N GLY A 87 -5.35 -5.77 -25.15
CA GLY A 87 -5.27 -7.13 -24.62
C GLY A 87 -5.50 -7.23 -23.10
N VAL A 88 -5.63 -6.12 -22.37
CA VAL A 88 -5.93 -6.12 -20.94
C VAL A 88 -7.43 -5.92 -20.75
N ARG A 89 -8.06 -6.84 -19.99
CA ARG A 89 -9.47 -6.77 -19.60
C ARG A 89 -9.57 -6.87 -18.07
N ILE A 90 -10.54 -6.16 -17.50
CA ILE A 90 -10.86 -6.16 -16.07
C ILE A 90 -12.37 -6.31 -15.85
N GLY A 91 -12.79 -6.45 -14.59
CA GLY A 91 -14.20 -6.63 -14.23
C GLY A 91 -15.11 -5.50 -14.74
N GLN A 92 -16.33 -5.87 -15.11
CA GLN A 92 -17.30 -4.96 -15.75
C GLN A 92 -17.71 -3.76 -14.90
N LEU A 93 -17.55 -3.81 -13.58
CA LEU A 93 -17.89 -2.74 -12.67
C LEU A 93 -16.74 -1.75 -12.41
N LEU A 94 -15.67 -1.81 -13.21
CA LEU A 94 -14.47 -0.97 -13.08
C LEU A 94 -14.21 -0.11 -14.35
N PRO A 95 -15.23 0.60 -14.91
CA PRO A 95 -15.07 1.32 -16.17
C PRO A 95 -14.09 2.50 -16.09
N LEU A 96 -13.95 3.17 -14.94
CA LEU A 96 -13.03 4.29 -14.77
C LEU A 96 -11.59 3.80 -14.64
N LEU A 97 -11.35 2.73 -13.89
CA LEU A 97 -10.03 2.09 -13.81
C LEU A 97 -9.61 1.48 -15.15
N ALA A 98 -10.55 1.02 -15.97
CA ALA A 98 -10.24 0.57 -17.31
C ALA A 98 -9.61 1.67 -18.18
N GLN A 99 -9.94 2.95 -17.94
CA GLN A 99 -9.36 4.10 -18.63
C GLN A 99 -8.01 4.54 -18.04
N GLN A 100 -7.58 3.92 -16.93
CA GLN A 100 -6.31 4.23 -16.23
C GLN A 100 -5.30 3.09 -16.32
N ALA A 101 -5.55 2.05 -17.12
CA ALA A 101 -4.74 0.83 -17.14
C ALA A 101 -3.29 1.06 -17.61
N ASP A 102 -3.03 2.13 -18.33
CA ASP A 102 -1.69 2.59 -18.68
C ASP A 102 -0.86 3.09 -17.46
N LYS A 103 -1.50 3.33 -16.31
CA LYS A 103 -0.87 3.86 -15.09
C LYS A 103 -0.60 2.79 -14.02
N TYR A 104 -1.05 1.54 -14.22
CA TYR A 104 -0.83 0.48 -13.24
C TYR A 104 -0.39 -0.84 -13.86
N THR A 105 0.18 -1.70 -13.04
CA THR A 105 0.61 -3.06 -13.41
C THR A 105 -0.23 -4.08 -12.66
N LEU A 106 -0.69 -5.13 -13.34
CA LEU A 106 -1.44 -6.24 -12.76
C LEU A 106 -0.51 -7.44 -12.56
N ILE A 107 -0.34 -7.88 -11.31
CA ILE A 107 0.39 -9.10 -10.96
C ILE A 107 -0.64 -10.16 -10.58
N ARG A 108 -1.05 -10.98 -11.55
CA ARG A 108 -2.12 -11.98 -11.40
C ARG A 108 -1.64 -13.33 -10.85
N SER A 109 -0.33 -13.51 -10.70
CA SER A 109 0.31 -14.75 -10.27
C SER A 109 0.64 -14.81 -8.77
N MET A 110 0.22 -13.81 -7.99
CA MET A 110 0.46 -13.79 -6.55
C MET A 110 -0.33 -14.90 -5.87
N THR A 111 0.34 -15.69 -5.03
CA THR A 111 -0.27 -16.79 -4.28
C THR A 111 0.50 -17.07 -2.99
N HIS A 112 -0.17 -17.62 -2.00
CA HIS A 112 0.41 -18.18 -0.79
C HIS A 112 -0.47 -19.33 -0.26
N GLY A 113 0.00 -20.07 0.73
CA GLY A 113 -0.66 -21.29 1.22
C GLY A 113 -1.60 -21.11 2.41
N ASP A 114 -1.93 -19.88 2.82
CA ASP A 114 -2.75 -19.61 4.00
C ASP A 114 -4.14 -19.09 3.62
N ASN A 115 -5.18 -19.64 4.26
CA ASN A 115 -6.59 -19.27 4.04
C ASN A 115 -7.26 -18.66 5.28
N SER A 116 -6.49 -18.38 6.34
CA SER A 116 -6.96 -17.66 7.52
C SER A 116 -6.73 -16.17 7.35
N HIS A 117 -7.76 -15.35 7.54
CA HIS A 117 -7.64 -13.89 7.39
C HIS A 117 -6.49 -13.28 8.18
N GLU A 118 -6.33 -13.67 9.44
CA GLU A 118 -5.31 -13.10 10.31
C GLU A 118 -3.89 -13.48 9.87
N THR A 119 -3.66 -14.77 9.62
CA THR A 119 -2.34 -15.29 9.23
C THR A 119 -1.96 -14.79 7.84
N ALA A 120 -2.89 -14.84 6.88
CA ALA A 120 -2.67 -14.37 5.53
C ALA A 120 -2.41 -12.85 5.47
N SER A 121 -3.16 -12.06 6.25
CA SER A 121 -2.92 -10.61 6.37
C SER A 121 -1.55 -10.31 6.96
N TYR A 122 -1.17 -11.03 8.01
CA TYR A 122 0.16 -10.88 8.60
C TYR A 122 1.25 -11.23 7.59
N LEU A 123 1.13 -12.38 6.92
CA LEU A 123 2.07 -12.83 5.89
C LEU A 123 2.22 -11.80 4.76
N THR A 124 1.11 -11.31 4.23
CA THR A 124 1.11 -10.36 3.11
C THR A 124 1.72 -9.01 3.49
N GLN A 125 1.48 -8.53 4.71
CA GLN A 125 1.98 -7.23 5.15
C GLN A 125 3.39 -7.25 5.70
N THR A 126 3.88 -8.40 6.19
CA THR A 126 5.21 -8.53 6.82
C THR A 126 6.20 -9.35 6.00
N GLY A 127 5.71 -10.18 5.06
CA GLY A 127 6.52 -11.17 4.34
C GLY A 127 6.89 -12.41 5.19
N HIS A 128 6.32 -12.56 6.38
CA HIS A 128 6.61 -13.66 7.31
C HIS A 128 5.33 -14.31 7.84
N THR A 129 5.38 -15.63 8.04
CA THR A 129 4.34 -16.32 8.81
C THR A 129 4.40 -15.91 10.28
N PRO A 130 3.24 -15.89 11.00
CA PRO A 130 3.25 -15.62 12.43
C PRO A 130 4.13 -16.61 13.19
N ASP A 131 5.00 -16.07 14.06
CA ASP A 131 5.94 -16.80 14.88
C ASP A 131 6.04 -16.12 16.26
N ARG A 132 7.03 -16.52 17.07
CA ARG A 132 7.32 -15.89 18.38
C ARG A 132 7.72 -14.43 18.25
N LEU A 133 8.41 -14.10 17.16
CA LEU A 133 8.82 -12.73 16.85
C LEU A 133 7.73 -12.04 16.03
N VAL A 134 7.33 -10.86 16.46
CA VAL A 134 6.42 -10.00 15.68
C VAL A 134 7.25 -9.19 14.68
N TYR A 135 7.05 -9.46 13.40
CA TYR A 135 7.72 -8.75 12.31
C TYR A 135 7.03 -7.43 12.02
N PRO A 136 7.79 -6.39 11.60
CA PRO A 136 7.22 -5.12 11.23
C PRO A 136 6.47 -5.23 9.89
N CYS A 137 5.33 -4.56 9.78
CA CYS A 137 4.64 -4.40 8.50
C CYS A 137 5.41 -3.46 7.56
N ALA A 138 5.08 -3.50 6.27
CA ALA A 138 5.74 -2.69 5.24
C ALA A 138 5.75 -1.19 5.58
N GLY A 139 4.64 -0.65 6.14
CA GLY A 139 4.56 0.75 6.56
C GLY A 139 5.54 1.11 7.67
N ALA A 140 5.71 0.23 8.65
CA ALA A 140 6.68 0.43 9.73
C ALA A 140 8.13 0.39 9.21
N VAL A 141 8.43 -0.51 8.26
CA VAL A 141 9.74 -0.55 7.59
C VAL A 141 10.00 0.74 6.82
N VAL A 142 9.02 1.23 6.05
CA VAL A 142 9.16 2.52 5.34
C VAL A 142 9.31 3.67 6.34
N ALA A 143 8.54 3.71 7.42
CA ALA A 143 8.69 4.72 8.47
C ALA A 143 10.09 4.70 9.10
N ARG A 144 10.72 3.52 9.26
CA ARG A 144 12.10 3.39 9.73
C ARG A 144 13.12 3.98 8.76
N PHE A 145 12.99 3.71 7.45
CA PHE A 145 14.01 4.04 6.45
C PHE A 145 13.73 5.33 5.66
N LYS A 146 12.54 5.91 5.77
CA LYS A 146 12.14 7.17 5.11
C LYS A 146 11.50 8.16 6.07
N GLY A 147 11.43 7.83 7.36
CA GLY A 147 10.88 8.68 8.40
C GLY A 147 11.90 9.63 9.02
N ARG A 148 11.67 10.01 10.26
CA ARG A 148 12.40 11.06 10.98
C ARG A 148 13.90 10.81 11.04
N ASP A 149 14.33 9.57 11.24
CA ASP A 149 15.74 9.18 11.29
C ASP A 149 16.48 9.34 9.94
N HIS A 150 15.74 9.57 8.86
CA HIS A 150 16.26 9.66 7.50
C HIS A 150 15.79 10.93 6.76
N GLY A 151 15.58 12.01 7.50
CA GLY A 151 15.38 13.35 6.93
C GLY A 151 13.93 13.76 6.71
N TYR A 152 12.95 12.98 7.15
CA TYR A 152 11.57 13.43 7.21
C TYR A 152 11.37 14.37 8.40
N THR A 153 11.09 15.63 8.14
CA THR A 153 11.03 16.70 9.17
C THR A 153 9.61 17.18 9.47
N ASP A 154 8.61 16.74 8.72
CA ASP A 154 7.22 17.18 8.96
C ASP A 154 6.73 16.68 10.32
N ILE A 155 5.80 17.47 10.91
CA ILE A 155 5.17 17.12 12.18
C ILE A 155 4.20 15.93 12.03
N ILE A 156 3.61 15.75 10.84
CA ILE A 156 2.74 14.62 10.52
C ILE A 156 3.53 13.31 10.68
N PRO A 157 2.97 12.28 11.31
CA PRO A 157 3.64 10.99 11.42
C PRO A 157 4.00 10.39 10.04
N PRO A 158 5.18 9.76 9.90
CA PRO A 158 5.63 9.21 8.62
C PRO A 158 4.85 7.97 8.15
N TYR A 159 4.03 7.37 9.03
CA TYR A 159 3.15 6.27 8.72
C TYR A 159 1.75 6.54 9.26
N ILE A 160 0.77 6.62 8.37
CA ILE A 160 -0.64 6.90 8.68
C ILE A 160 -1.52 5.75 8.20
N VAL A 161 -2.46 5.36 9.05
CA VAL A 161 -3.57 4.46 8.69
C VAL A 161 -4.86 5.25 8.75
N LEU A 162 -5.53 5.37 7.62
CA LEU A 162 -6.82 6.05 7.52
C LEU A 162 -7.95 5.15 8.02
N THR A 163 -8.88 5.75 8.72
CA THR A 163 -10.01 5.09 9.39
C THR A 163 -9.55 4.22 10.58
N THR A 164 -9.92 2.97 10.62
CA THR A 164 -9.65 2.09 11.77
C THR A 164 -8.32 1.35 11.62
N PRO A 165 -7.53 1.21 12.69
CA PRO A 165 -6.31 0.41 12.67
C PRO A 165 -6.61 -1.06 12.37
N GLN A 166 -5.61 -1.76 11.84
CA GLN A 166 -5.69 -3.19 11.50
C GLN A 166 -5.17 -4.10 12.62
N GLY A 167 -5.01 -3.58 13.85
CA GLY A 167 -4.43 -4.30 14.97
C GLY A 167 -2.98 -4.71 14.69
N ARG A 168 -2.62 -5.94 15.05
CA ARG A 168 -1.24 -6.45 14.91
C ARG A 168 -0.69 -6.44 13.48
N PHE A 169 -1.53 -6.35 12.45
CA PHE A 169 -1.08 -6.36 11.04
C PHE A 169 -0.43 -5.04 10.59
N SER A 170 -0.67 -3.97 11.31
CA SER A 170 -0.02 -2.67 11.07
C SER A 170 0.99 -2.31 12.17
N GLU A 171 1.45 -3.30 12.93
CA GLU A 171 2.40 -3.08 14.02
C GLU A 171 3.83 -2.89 13.53
N ALA A 172 4.63 -2.22 14.38
CA ALA A 172 6.04 -2.02 14.12
C ALA A 172 6.92 -3.23 14.48
N GLY A 173 6.34 -4.26 15.08
CA GLY A 173 7.06 -5.47 15.48
C GLY A 173 8.31 -5.14 16.31
N PHE A 174 9.41 -5.81 16.01
CA PHE A 174 10.68 -5.61 16.70
C PHE A 174 11.33 -4.23 16.46
N LEU A 175 10.83 -3.41 15.54
CA LEU A 175 11.31 -2.04 15.36
C LEU A 175 10.88 -1.11 16.51
N GLY A 176 9.84 -1.49 17.25
CA GLY A 176 9.37 -0.77 18.41
C GLY A 176 8.32 0.33 18.12
N PRO A 177 7.76 0.93 19.17
CA PRO A 177 6.56 1.77 19.10
C PRO A 177 6.72 3.06 18.29
N LEU A 178 7.95 3.55 18.12
CA LEU A 178 8.24 4.77 17.36
C LEU A 178 7.83 4.67 15.89
N TYR A 179 7.79 3.46 15.35
CA TYR A 179 7.45 3.18 13.95
C TYR A 179 6.02 2.65 13.76
N LYS A 180 5.20 2.65 14.82
CA LYS A 180 3.78 2.33 14.70
C LYS A 180 3.06 3.38 13.86
N PRO A 181 1.98 2.98 13.16
CA PRO A 181 1.16 3.93 12.43
C PRO A 181 0.43 4.87 13.39
N PHE A 182 0.22 6.08 12.94
CA PHE A 182 -0.82 6.94 13.46
C PHE A 182 -2.14 6.58 12.77
N ALA A 183 -3.09 6.02 13.51
CA ALA A 183 -4.42 5.74 13.00
C ALA A 183 -5.30 6.97 13.20
N THR A 184 -5.93 7.45 12.12
CA THR A 184 -6.77 8.66 12.21
C THR A 184 -8.07 8.41 12.96
N GLY A 185 -8.56 7.16 12.98
CA GLY A 185 -9.95 6.91 13.38
C GLY A 185 -10.94 7.63 12.45
N GLY A 186 -12.19 7.70 12.85
CA GLY A 186 -13.23 8.49 12.19
C GLY A 186 -13.50 8.13 10.71
N ASP A 187 -14.31 8.95 10.08
CA ASP A 187 -14.70 8.82 8.68
C ASP A 187 -14.38 10.12 7.92
N PRO A 188 -13.44 10.11 6.94
CA PRO A 188 -13.10 11.31 6.18
C PRO A 188 -14.27 11.93 5.39
N ASN A 189 -15.34 11.17 5.16
CA ASN A 189 -16.54 11.70 4.51
C ASN A 189 -17.39 12.59 5.42
N ARG A 190 -17.24 12.46 6.73
CA ARG A 190 -17.97 13.28 7.72
C ARG A 190 -17.34 14.65 7.91
N GLN A 191 -18.15 15.62 8.35
CA GLN A 191 -17.71 16.96 8.70
C GLN A 191 -18.22 17.32 10.10
N PRO A 192 -17.31 17.70 11.02
CA PRO A 192 -15.84 17.64 10.85
C PRO A 192 -15.33 16.19 10.74
N PHE A 193 -14.21 15.99 10.04
CA PHE A 193 -13.51 14.72 10.10
C PHE A 193 -12.85 14.60 11.48
N ALA A 194 -13.42 13.77 12.34
CA ALA A 194 -12.88 13.52 13.66
C ALA A 194 -11.62 12.65 13.53
N VAL A 195 -10.46 13.24 13.75
CA VAL A 195 -9.18 12.54 13.77
C VAL A 195 -8.81 12.28 15.22
N GLU A 196 -8.66 11.01 15.58
CA GLU A 196 -8.39 10.60 16.96
C GLU A 196 -7.13 11.27 17.50
N GLY A 197 -7.24 11.92 18.64
CA GLY A 197 -6.15 12.67 19.26
C GLY A 197 -5.85 14.04 18.63
N ILE A 198 -6.44 14.42 17.49
CA ILE A 198 -6.23 15.73 16.84
C ILE A 198 -7.51 16.55 16.85
N VAL A 199 -8.63 15.96 16.43
CA VAL A 199 -9.93 16.62 16.39
C VAL A 199 -10.89 15.89 17.31
N ALA A 200 -11.14 16.45 18.49
CA ALA A 200 -12.07 15.90 19.47
C ALA A 200 -13.48 16.44 19.22
N GLU A 201 -14.43 15.55 18.95
CA GLU A 201 -15.83 15.93 18.82
C GLU A 201 -16.39 16.45 20.15
N GLY A 202 -17.06 17.59 20.15
CA GLY A 202 -17.68 18.17 21.33
C GLY A 202 -16.74 18.84 22.34
N ILE A 203 -15.44 18.95 22.05
CA ILE A 203 -14.49 19.68 22.89
C ILE A 203 -13.93 20.87 22.13
N SER A 204 -14.15 22.10 22.67
CA SER A 204 -13.59 23.30 22.05
C SER A 204 -12.06 23.36 22.17
N ASP A 205 -11.43 24.08 21.21
CA ASP A 205 -9.98 24.32 21.24
C ASP A 205 -9.54 25.06 22.51
N GLU A 206 -10.36 25.97 23.03
CA GLU A 206 -10.14 26.65 24.29
C GLU A 206 -10.08 25.68 25.46
N ARG A 207 -11.03 24.76 25.54
CA ARG A 207 -11.05 23.73 26.61
C ARG A 207 -9.84 22.80 26.52
N GLN A 208 -9.37 22.50 25.31
CA GLN A 208 -8.16 21.68 25.12
C GLN A 208 -6.90 22.46 25.55
N ARG A 209 -6.78 23.75 25.23
CA ARG A 209 -5.66 24.58 25.68
C ARG A 209 -5.65 24.71 27.21
N ASN A 210 -6.80 24.97 27.82
CA ASN A 210 -6.91 25.05 29.29
C ASN A 210 -6.49 23.73 29.97
N ARG A 211 -6.80 22.59 29.37
CA ARG A 211 -6.33 21.27 29.87
C ARG A 211 -4.80 21.13 29.79
N ARG A 212 -4.21 21.59 28.72
CA ARG A 212 -2.75 21.61 28.56
C ARG A 212 -2.10 22.50 29.62
N ASP A 213 -2.58 23.71 29.78
CA ASP A 213 -2.02 24.67 30.73
C ASP A 213 -2.15 24.14 32.17
N LEU A 214 -3.24 23.46 32.48
CA LEU A 214 -3.42 22.78 33.77
C LEU A 214 -2.40 21.64 33.94
N LEU A 215 -2.18 20.80 32.92
CA LEU A 215 -1.17 19.73 32.97
C LEU A 215 0.23 20.29 33.23
N HIS A 216 0.64 21.35 32.51
CA HIS A 216 1.94 21.99 32.75
C HIS A 216 2.05 22.61 34.16
N THR A 217 0.96 23.14 34.69
CA THR A 217 0.96 23.67 36.07
C THR A 217 1.14 22.56 37.11
N LEU A 218 0.61 21.36 36.83
CA LEU A 218 0.68 20.21 37.73
C LEU A 218 1.93 19.35 37.53
N ASP A 219 2.72 19.57 36.48
CA ASP A 219 3.92 18.79 36.17
C ASP A 219 5.09 19.20 37.08
N SER A 220 5.02 18.71 38.33
CA SER A 220 6.09 18.90 39.29
C SER A 220 7.36 18.11 38.99
N LEU A 221 7.27 17.02 38.20
CA LEU A 221 8.40 16.16 37.85
C LEU A 221 9.29 16.80 36.80
N GLY A 222 8.70 17.35 35.73
CA GLY A 222 9.42 18.09 34.69
C GLY A 222 10.14 19.33 35.28
N GLN A 223 9.48 20.03 36.20
CA GLN A 223 10.05 21.17 36.91
C GLN A 223 11.22 20.77 37.85
N ALA A 224 11.13 19.60 38.51
CA ALA A 224 12.15 19.11 39.41
C ALA A 224 13.40 18.54 38.70
N MET A 225 13.26 18.05 37.47
CA MET A 225 14.28 17.36 36.70
C MET A 225 14.47 17.92 35.27
N PRO A 226 14.73 19.22 35.09
CA PRO A 226 14.74 19.88 33.77
C PRO A 226 15.88 19.41 32.84
N ALA A 227 16.89 18.70 33.37
CA ALA A 227 18.00 18.16 32.60
C ALA A 227 17.81 16.72 32.16
N ASP A 228 16.77 16.03 32.63
CA ASP A 228 16.50 14.65 32.26
C ASP A 228 16.13 14.50 30.76
N LEU A 229 16.86 13.63 30.06
CA LEU A 229 16.72 13.44 28.64
C LEU A 229 15.38 12.74 28.24
N HIS A 230 14.85 11.92 29.13
CA HIS A 230 13.58 11.24 28.88
C HIS A 230 12.40 12.20 29.04
N LEU A 231 12.44 13.08 30.05
CA LEU A 231 11.45 14.12 30.25
C LEU A 231 11.49 15.14 29.10
N LYS A 232 12.66 15.59 28.67
CA LYS A 232 12.80 16.46 27.48
C LYS A 232 12.20 15.83 26.21
N LYS A 233 12.40 14.52 26.04
CA LYS A 233 11.83 13.81 24.90
C LYS A 233 10.32 13.68 25.00
N LEU A 234 9.78 13.53 26.20
CA LEU A 234 8.35 13.54 26.47
C LEU A 234 7.74 14.90 26.15
N ASP A 235 8.35 15.99 26.61
CA ASP A 235 7.94 17.37 26.33
C ASP A 235 7.93 17.68 24.82
N GLN A 236 8.95 17.24 24.09
CA GLN A 236 9.02 17.38 22.65
C GLN A 236 7.88 16.61 21.94
N THR A 237 7.58 15.40 22.42
CA THR A 237 6.49 14.58 21.87
C THR A 237 5.13 15.22 22.15
N GLU A 238 4.96 15.76 23.36
CA GLU A 238 3.75 16.50 23.74
C GLU A 238 3.59 17.77 22.91
N ALA A 239 4.64 18.59 22.79
CA ALA A 239 4.62 19.77 21.96
C ALA A 239 4.25 19.46 20.50
N ALA A 240 4.78 18.37 19.92
CA ALA A 240 4.44 17.91 18.61
C ALA A 240 2.96 17.49 18.50
N ALA A 241 2.42 16.81 19.51
CA ALA A 241 1.01 16.43 19.56
C ALA A 241 0.10 17.66 19.59
N TYR A 242 0.42 18.66 20.40
CA TYR A 242 -0.33 19.92 20.44
C TYR A 242 -0.22 20.74 19.16
N GLU A 243 0.93 20.74 18.50
CA GLU A 243 1.07 21.37 17.19
C GLU A 243 0.20 20.68 16.13
N MET A 244 0.08 19.35 16.19
CA MET A 244 -0.86 18.60 15.34
C MET A 244 -2.32 18.96 15.64
N MET A 245 -2.66 19.23 16.91
CA MET A 245 -4.03 19.57 17.33
C MET A 245 -4.45 20.99 16.99
N PHE A 246 -3.53 21.96 17.08
CA PHE A 246 -3.83 23.39 17.01
C PHE A 246 -3.12 24.15 15.88
N GLY A 247 -2.07 23.56 15.32
CA GLY A 247 -1.28 24.15 14.25
C GLY A 247 -1.81 23.90 12.84
N ASP A 248 -1.01 24.27 11.85
CA ASP A 248 -1.35 24.11 10.44
C ASP A 248 -1.47 22.65 10.01
N ALA A 249 -0.87 21.72 10.75
CA ALA A 249 -0.99 20.29 10.51
C ALA A 249 -2.45 19.80 10.57
N ARG A 250 -3.28 20.37 11.46
CA ARG A 250 -4.71 20.07 11.55
C ARG A 250 -5.46 20.39 10.26
N LYS A 251 -5.08 21.48 9.56
CA LYS A 251 -5.71 21.88 8.30
C LYS A 251 -5.54 20.85 7.19
N LEU A 252 -4.51 20.00 7.28
CA LEU A 252 -4.29 18.92 6.32
C LEU A 252 -5.45 17.91 6.35
N PHE A 253 -6.00 17.64 7.54
CA PHE A 253 -7.10 16.70 7.72
C PHE A 253 -8.48 17.32 7.42
N ASP A 254 -8.55 18.63 7.25
CA ASP A 254 -9.80 19.31 6.91
C ASP A 254 -10.06 19.26 5.40
N LEU A 255 -10.90 18.33 4.98
CA LEU A 255 -11.31 18.16 3.59
C LEU A 255 -12.29 19.26 3.11
N THR A 256 -12.79 20.13 3.99
CA THR A 256 -13.64 21.26 3.56
C THR A 256 -12.85 22.32 2.81
N THR A 257 -11.52 22.30 2.93
CA THR A 257 -10.61 23.17 2.18
C THR A 257 -10.44 22.76 0.72
N GLU A 258 -10.84 21.55 0.35
CA GLU A 258 -10.90 21.09 -1.04
C GLU A 258 -12.20 21.58 -1.70
N LYS A 259 -12.14 21.87 -3.00
CA LYS A 259 -13.33 22.24 -3.76
C LYS A 259 -14.35 21.10 -3.77
N ASP A 260 -15.62 21.43 -3.72
CA ASP A 260 -16.69 20.44 -3.73
C ASP A 260 -16.64 19.52 -4.96
N GLU A 261 -16.30 20.08 -6.14
CA GLU A 261 -16.16 19.31 -7.38
C GLU A 261 -15.07 18.25 -7.25
N VAL A 262 -13.95 18.57 -6.61
CA VAL A 262 -12.85 17.60 -6.37
C VAL A 262 -13.34 16.48 -5.44
N ARG A 263 -14.00 16.85 -4.34
CA ARG A 263 -14.57 15.87 -3.40
C ARG A 263 -15.61 14.98 -4.08
N GLU A 264 -16.44 15.55 -4.96
CA GLU A 264 -17.40 14.78 -5.77
C GLU A 264 -16.71 13.84 -6.73
N GLN A 265 -15.63 14.25 -7.41
CA GLN A 265 -14.87 13.40 -8.31
C GLN A 265 -14.36 12.13 -7.62
N TYR A 266 -13.84 12.23 -6.40
CA TYR A 266 -13.42 11.09 -5.60
C TYR A 266 -14.59 10.22 -5.10
N GLY A 267 -15.80 10.77 -5.03
CA GLY A 267 -16.99 10.16 -4.44
C GLY A 267 -17.18 10.53 -2.97
N ARG A 268 -18.43 10.93 -2.62
CA ARG A 268 -18.84 11.30 -1.25
C ARG A 268 -19.13 10.06 -0.41
N ASN A 269 -18.14 9.21 -0.26
CA ASN A 269 -18.17 8.01 0.58
C ASN A 269 -16.84 7.86 1.32
N THR A 270 -16.78 7.00 2.31
CA THR A 270 -15.60 6.80 3.16
C THR A 270 -14.35 6.45 2.35
N PHE A 271 -14.47 5.56 1.35
CA PHE A 271 -13.32 5.14 0.54
C PHE A 271 -12.81 6.27 -0.37
N GLY A 272 -13.70 6.92 -1.11
CA GLY A 272 -13.32 8.02 -2.01
C GLY A 272 -12.68 9.19 -1.25
N GLN A 273 -13.25 9.59 -0.10
CA GLN A 273 -12.66 10.64 0.73
C GLN A 273 -11.36 10.20 1.42
N SER A 274 -11.17 8.90 1.69
CA SER A 274 -9.88 8.36 2.12
C SER A 274 -8.82 8.43 1.01
N CYS A 275 -9.19 8.18 -0.25
CA CYS A 275 -8.29 8.37 -1.39
C CYS A 275 -7.86 9.83 -1.54
N LEU A 276 -8.80 10.78 -1.40
CA LEU A 276 -8.49 12.21 -1.40
C LEU A 276 -7.56 12.60 -0.25
N MET A 277 -7.82 12.10 0.96
CA MET A 277 -6.96 12.32 2.12
C MET A 277 -5.55 11.76 1.89
N ALA A 278 -5.44 10.54 1.35
CA ALA A 278 -4.14 9.93 1.05
C ALA A 278 -3.35 10.76 0.02
N ARG A 279 -4.00 11.31 -0.99
CA ARG A 279 -3.37 12.23 -1.95
C ARG A 279 -2.81 13.46 -1.23
N ARG A 280 -3.57 14.11 -0.35
CA ARG A 280 -3.11 15.26 0.44
C ARG A 280 -1.90 14.92 1.32
N LEU A 281 -1.93 13.76 1.96
CA LEU A 281 -0.85 13.30 2.82
C LEU A 281 0.45 13.06 2.05
N VAL A 282 0.40 12.41 0.88
CA VAL A 282 1.61 12.20 0.06
C VAL A 282 2.09 13.50 -0.61
N GLU A 283 1.18 14.41 -0.95
CA GLU A 283 1.53 15.75 -1.44
C GLU A 283 2.29 16.56 -0.37
N ARG A 284 1.97 16.35 0.91
CA ARG A 284 2.71 16.88 2.06
C ARG A 284 4.03 16.17 2.32
N GLY A 285 4.27 15.02 1.66
CA GLY A 285 5.50 14.24 1.77
C GLY A 285 5.43 13.08 2.76
N VAL A 286 4.25 12.69 3.24
CA VAL A 286 4.09 11.51 4.13
C VAL A 286 4.60 10.25 3.42
N PRO A 287 5.57 9.51 3.99
CA PRO A 287 6.18 8.36 3.32
C PRO A 287 5.25 7.16 3.14
N TYR A 288 4.31 6.92 4.06
CA TYR A 288 3.42 5.75 3.97
C TYR A 288 2.02 6.03 4.48
N VAL A 289 1.03 5.75 3.64
CA VAL A 289 -0.39 5.89 3.98
C VAL A 289 -1.10 4.59 3.65
N THR A 290 -1.82 4.02 4.61
CA THR A 290 -2.72 2.88 4.38
C THR A 290 -4.17 3.36 4.36
N ILE A 291 -4.90 3.05 3.30
CA ILE A 291 -6.37 3.15 3.24
C ILE A 291 -6.93 1.77 3.59
N ASN A 292 -7.57 1.66 4.73
CA ASN A 292 -8.16 0.40 5.17
C ASN A 292 -9.61 0.30 4.67
N TYR A 293 -9.84 -0.50 3.63
CA TYR A 293 -11.17 -0.68 3.02
C TYR A 293 -11.73 -2.05 3.36
N LYS A 294 -12.68 -2.08 4.31
CA LYS A 294 -13.31 -3.29 4.83
C LYS A 294 -14.54 -3.70 4.03
N GLY A 295 -14.99 -4.95 4.23
CA GLY A 295 -16.26 -5.46 3.71
C GLY A 295 -16.12 -6.42 2.53
N TRP A 296 -14.91 -6.86 2.21
CA TRP A 296 -14.65 -7.76 1.08
C TRP A 296 -14.83 -9.24 1.41
N ASP A 297 -14.94 -9.58 2.69
CA ASP A 297 -15.23 -10.95 3.15
C ASP A 297 -16.72 -11.27 3.03
N THR A 298 -17.15 -11.49 1.81
CA THR A 298 -18.54 -11.77 1.47
C THR A 298 -18.84 -13.26 1.59
N HIS A 299 -19.62 -13.65 2.58
CA HIS A 299 -20.13 -15.02 2.75
C HIS A 299 -21.60 -15.17 2.29
N LYS A 300 -22.27 -14.06 2.05
CA LYS A 300 -23.65 -13.98 1.54
C LYS A 300 -23.80 -12.74 0.70
N LEU A 301 -24.74 -12.76 -0.24
CA LEU A 301 -25.09 -11.60 -1.06
C LEU A 301 -23.88 -10.98 -1.79
N HIS A 302 -22.95 -11.83 -2.25
CA HIS A 302 -21.70 -11.41 -2.86
C HIS A 302 -21.90 -10.38 -3.98
N PHE A 303 -22.70 -10.72 -4.99
CA PHE A 303 -22.90 -9.85 -6.15
C PHE A 303 -23.62 -8.54 -5.81
N GLN A 304 -24.51 -8.56 -4.79
CA GLN A 304 -25.13 -7.32 -4.30
C GLN A 304 -24.07 -6.42 -3.64
N SER A 305 -23.16 -7.01 -2.89
CA SER A 305 -22.04 -6.28 -2.28
C SER A 305 -21.09 -5.73 -3.36
N MET A 306 -20.75 -6.53 -4.37
CA MET A 306 -19.89 -6.10 -5.48
C MET A 306 -20.53 -4.96 -6.29
N ASN A 307 -21.82 -5.03 -6.59
CA ASN A 307 -22.55 -3.96 -7.31
C ASN A 307 -22.54 -2.61 -6.54
N ARG A 308 -22.40 -2.63 -5.24
CA ARG A 308 -22.26 -1.42 -4.42
C ARG A 308 -20.80 -0.97 -4.27
N MET A 309 -19.91 -1.89 -3.91
CA MET A 309 -18.55 -1.56 -3.48
C MET A 309 -17.59 -1.32 -4.65
N LEU A 310 -17.75 -2.08 -5.75
CA LEU A 310 -16.84 -1.92 -6.91
C LEU A 310 -16.98 -0.56 -7.60
N PRO A 311 -18.18 0.01 -7.82
CA PRO A 311 -18.29 1.37 -8.35
C PRO A 311 -17.70 2.46 -7.45
N GLU A 312 -17.82 2.30 -6.11
CA GLU A 312 -17.18 3.21 -5.16
C GLU A 312 -15.66 3.12 -5.25
N MET A 313 -15.12 1.90 -5.31
CA MET A 313 -13.68 1.64 -5.47
C MET A 313 -13.17 2.17 -6.80
N ASP A 314 -13.86 1.86 -7.88
CA ASP A 314 -13.54 2.31 -9.25
C ASP A 314 -13.38 3.83 -9.31
N ARG A 315 -14.37 4.55 -8.80
CA ARG A 315 -14.37 6.01 -8.78
C ARG A 315 -13.24 6.57 -7.95
N GLY A 316 -13.11 6.13 -6.70
CA GLY A 316 -12.10 6.65 -5.77
C GLY A 316 -10.68 6.39 -6.25
N MET A 317 -10.38 5.15 -6.67
CA MET A 317 -9.05 4.74 -7.09
C MET A 317 -8.66 5.34 -8.46
N ALA A 318 -9.59 5.35 -9.43
CA ALA A 318 -9.32 5.95 -10.74
C ALA A 318 -9.04 7.47 -10.60
N THR A 319 -9.83 8.17 -9.79
CA THR A 319 -9.61 9.59 -9.52
C THR A 319 -8.28 9.82 -8.80
N LEU A 320 -7.90 8.95 -7.85
CA LEU A 320 -6.61 9.02 -7.18
C LEU A 320 -5.45 8.90 -8.18
N LEU A 321 -5.48 7.92 -9.07
CA LEU A 321 -4.44 7.72 -10.09
C LEU A 321 -4.34 8.93 -11.04
N GLN A 322 -5.49 9.45 -11.47
CA GLN A 322 -5.51 10.62 -12.34
C GLN A 322 -5.00 11.88 -11.63
N ASP A 323 -5.46 12.18 -10.42
CA ASP A 323 -5.04 13.37 -9.64
C ASP A 323 -3.54 13.32 -9.30
N LEU A 324 -3.01 12.13 -8.92
CA LEU A 324 -1.57 11.94 -8.72
C LEU A 324 -0.78 12.17 -10.02
N SER A 325 -1.31 11.74 -11.16
CA SER A 325 -0.69 11.93 -12.47
C SER A 325 -0.67 13.41 -12.85
N ASP A 326 -1.80 14.10 -12.74
CA ASP A 326 -1.96 15.51 -13.11
C ASP A 326 -1.08 16.44 -12.27
N ARG A 327 -0.81 16.05 -11.01
CA ARG A 327 0.09 16.76 -10.09
C ARG A 327 1.56 16.35 -10.24
N GLY A 328 1.89 15.39 -11.12
CA GLY A 328 3.24 14.85 -11.27
C GLY A 328 3.71 13.98 -10.08
N LEU A 329 2.82 13.67 -9.14
CA LEU A 329 3.11 12.88 -7.93
C LEU A 329 3.19 11.38 -8.23
N LEU A 330 2.54 10.89 -9.29
CA LEU A 330 2.51 9.46 -9.62
C LEU A 330 3.91 8.89 -9.92
N THR A 331 4.84 9.72 -10.42
CA THR A 331 6.23 9.31 -10.69
C THR A 331 7.04 9.01 -9.42
N SER A 332 6.58 9.49 -8.27
CA SER A 332 7.24 9.35 -6.98
C SER A 332 6.34 8.73 -5.89
N THR A 333 5.13 8.32 -6.25
CA THR A 333 4.20 7.66 -5.33
C THR A 333 3.84 6.28 -5.85
N LEU A 334 4.11 5.23 -5.05
CA LEU A 334 3.65 3.88 -5.32
C LEU A 334 2.23 3.71 -4.78
N VAL A 335 1.26 3.43 -5.63
CA VAL A 335 -0.08 3.00 -5.21
C VAL A 335 -0.12 1.48 -5.22
N TRP A 336 -0.27 0.88 -4.06
CA TRP A 336 -0.30 -0.59 -3.87
C TRP A 336 -1.70 -1.04 -3.44
N TRP A 337 -2.42 -1.70 -4.33
CA TRP A 337 -3.72 -2.30 -4.06
C TRP A 337 -3.56 -3.80 -3.84
N SER A 338 -4.02 -4.31 -2.72
CA SER A 338 -4.05 -5.75 -2.41
C SER A 338 -4.98 -6.07 -1.25
N GLY A 339 -5.39 -7.33 -1.15
CA GLY A 339 -5.94 -7.93 0.05
C GLY A 339 -5.01 -9.02 0.57
N GLU A 340 -5.46 -9.76 1.57
CA GLU A 340 -4.72 -10.88 2.16
C GLU A 340 -4.72 -12.12 1.26
N PHE A 341 -5.79 -12.35 0.48
CA PHE A 341 -5.92 -13.41 -0.52
C PHE A 341 -7.04 -13.07 -1.51
N GLY A 342 -7.25 -13.89 -2.54
CA GLY A 342 -8.43 -13.87 -3.40
C GLY A 342 -9.60 -14.65 -2.80
N ARG A 343 -10.56 -15.04 -3.65
CA ARG A 343 -11.73 -15.83 -3.23
C ARG A 343 -11.73 -17.20 -3.90
N THR A 344 -12.46 -18.15 -3.29
CA THR A 344 -12.75 -19.45 -3.90
C THR A 344 -13.36 -19.24 -5.28
N PRO A 345 -12.84 -19.86 -6.34
CA PRO A 345 -13.26 -19.55 -7.70
C PRO A 345 -14.71 -19.95 -7.98
N LYS A 346 -15.20 -21.06 -7.41
CA LYS A 346 -16.58 -21.50 -7.60
C LYS A 346 -17.51 -20.80 -6.63
N VAL A 347 -18.58 -20.19 -7.18
CA VAL A 347 -19.61 -19.49 -6.39
C VAL A 347 -20.46 -20.52 -5.63
N GLN A 348 -20.70 -20.25 -4.35
CA GLN A 348 -21.70 -20.95 -3.55
C GLN A 348 -22.98 -20.11 -3.57
N TRP A 349 -24.02 -20.64 -4.21
CA TRP A 349 -25.31 -19.97 -4.39
C TRP A 349 -26.20 -20.06 -3.16
#